data_05e4a5ad3501c82cc0cd835c4281a650
#
_entry.id   05e4a5ad3501c82cc0cd835c4281a650
#
_cell.length_a   1.000
_cell.length_b   1.000
_cell.length_c   1.000
_cell.angle_alpha   90.00
_cell.angle_beta   90.00
_cell.angle_gamma   90.00
#
_symmetry.space_group_name_H-M   'P 1'
#
loop_
_entity.id
_entity.type
_entity.pdbx_description
1 polymer ?
#
loop_
_entity_poly.entity_id
_entity_poly.type
_entity_poly.pdbx_seq_one_letter_code
_entity_poly.pdbx_strand_id
1 'polypeptide(L)'
;MKVDNKVLLVTGAGSGIGRELVLHLLSKGARVAGVDLNAKALDETARLAAAHGAQFATFVTNISDRAGVEALPAQVLAHFGSIDGIINCAGIIQPFVKVNDLDYASIERVLNVNFFGTLFVIKFFLPHLLQRSQAHIVNISSMGGFVPVPGQTIYGASKAAVKLLSEGLGSELVDTNVRVTVVFPGAVATNILAKLGVSAQDTSAHKGKTKAMPPSKAAEIIVRGMERDAFHVFVGRDAMIMDKLYRLNPAFAARAIAKKMSALLNP
;
A
#
# COMPACT_ATOMS: atom_id res chain seq x y z
N MET A 1 16.35 -6.86 -3.57
CA MET A 1 16.08 -8.26 -4.01
C MET A 1 15.53 -8.24 -5.44
N LYS A 2 16.13 -8.98 -6.40
CA LYS A 2 15.53 -9.18 -7.73
C LYS A 2 14.29 -10.05 -7.61
N VAL A 3 13.28 -9.79 -8.45
CA VAL A 3 11.98 -10.44 -8.32
C VAL A 3 11.80 -11.68 -9.20
N ASP A 4 12.67 -11.89 -10.18
CA ASP A 4 12.65 -13.05 -11.07
C ASP A 4 12.71 -14.37 -10.27
N ASN A 5 11.82 -15.31 -10.58
CA ASN A 5 11.62 -16.59 -9.88
C ASN A 5 11.31 -16.50 -8.37
N LYS A 6 11.02 -15.30 -7.83
CA LYS A 6 10.65 -15.10 -6.42
C LYS A 6 9.14 -15.24 -6.22
N VAL A 7 8.76 -15.76 -5.07
CA VAL A 7 7.36 -15.80 -4.63
C VAL A 7 7.05 -14.58 -3.79
N LEU A 8 6.10 -13.79 -4.23
CA LEU A 8 5.71 -12.52 -3.59
C LEU A 8 4.22 -12.51 -3.28
N LEU A 9 3.88 -12.15 -2.06
CA LEU A 9 2.49 -11.88 -1.68
C LEU A 9 2.18 -10.40 -1.88
N VAL A 10 1.02 -10.09 -2.48
CA VAL A 10 0.52 -8.72 -2.66
C VAL A 10 -0.87 -8.62 -2.05
N THR A 11 -1.05 -7.79 -1.02
CA THR A 11 -2.39 -7.48 -0.50
C THR A 11 -3.02 -6.32 -1.25
N GLY A 12 -4.37 -6.30 -1.35
CA GLY A 12 -5.07 -5.34 -2.20
C GLY A 12 -4.93 -5.63 -3.70
N ALA A 13 -4.69 -6.90 -4.04
CA ALA A 13 -4.39 -7.35 -5.41
C ALA A 13 -5.56 -7.20 -6.40
N GLY A 14 -6.76 -6.96 -5.91
CA GLY A 14 -7.96 -6.87 -6.75
C GLY A 14 -8.10 -5.56 -7.53
N SER A 15 -7.38 -4.47 -7.17
CA SER A 15 -7.57 -3.19 -7.85
C SER A 15 -6.38 -2.22 -7.69
N GLY A 16 -6.37 -1.13 -8.47
CA GLY A 16 -5.47 -0.01 -8.32
C GLY A 16 -3.98 -0.39 -8.35
N ILE A 17 -3.20 0.14 -7.41
CA ILE A 17 -1.76 -0.12 -7.32
C ILE A 17 -1.49 -1.62 -7.08
N GLY A 18 -2.30 -2.30 -6.24
CA GLY A 18 -2.11 -3.72 -5.93
C GLY A 18 -2.26 -4.62 -7.16
N ARG A 19 -3.28 -4.39 -7.99
CA ARG A 19 -3.45 -5.08 -9.28
C ARG A 19 -2.25 -4.87 -10.20
N GLU A 20 -1.83 -3.63 -10.36
CA GLU A 20 -0.70 -3.29 -11.23
C GLU A 20 0.63 -3.84 -10.71
N LEU A 21 0.80 -3.96 -9.38
CA LEU A 21 1.93 -4.65 -8.78
C LEU A 21 1.94 -6.14 -9.17
N VAL A 22 0.77 -6.83 -9.08
CA VAL A 22 0.65 -8.22 -9.53
C VAL A 22 1.09 -8.36 -10.99
N LEU A 23 0.48 -7.58 -11.89
CA LEU A 23 0.77 -7.65 -13.33
C LEU A 23 2.24 -7.35 -13.65
N HIS A 24 2.80 -6.32 -13.01
CA HIS A 24 4.20 -5.95 -13.23
C HIS A 24 5.19 -6.98 -12.66
N LEU A 25 4.91 -7.58 -11.51
CA LEU A 25 5.74 -8.63 -10.93
C LEU A 25 5.73 -9.89 -11.80
N LEU A 26 4.56 -10.29 -12.29
CA LEU A 26 4.41 -11.43 -13.21
C LEU A 26 5.19 -11.20 -14.52
N SER A 27 5.11 -9.99 -15.10
CA SER A 27 5.87 -9.64 -16.31
C SER A 27 7.38 -9.67 -16.11
N LYS A 28 7.87 -9.64 -14.87
CA LYS A 28 9.28 -9.76 -14.48
C LYS A 28 9.67 -11.18 -14.04
N GLY A 29 8.82 -12.17 -14.27
CA GLY A 29 9.09 -13.57 -13.94
C GLY A 29 8.85 -13.98 -12.49
N ALA A 30 8.24 -13.12 -11.67
CA ALA A 30 7.86 -13.49 -10.30
C ALA A 30 6.67 -14.45 -10.29
N ARG A 31 6.52 -15.18 -9.19
CA ARG A 31 5.30 -15.91 -8.82
C ARG A 31 4.57 -15.10 -7.76
N VAL A 32 3.26 -14.90 -7.93
CA VAL A 32 2.53 -13.94 -7.09
C VAL A 32 1.32 -14.57 -6.42
N ALA A 33 1.25 -14.45 -5.10
CA ALA A 33 0.06 -14.69 -4.29
C ALA A 33 -0.73 -13.38 -4.14
N GLY A 34 -1.83 -13.25 -4.85
CA GLY A 34 -2.69 -12.07 -4.79
C GLY A 34 -3.76 -12.21 -3.71
N VAL A 35 -3.79 -11.29 -2.77
CA VAL A 35 -4.74 -11.27 -1.64
C VAL A 35 -5.66 -10.07 -1.74
N ASP A 36 -6.96 -10.27 -1.65
CA ASP A 36 -7.97 -9.22 -1.54
C ASP A 36 -9.22 -9.74 -0.82
N LEU A 37 -10.01 -8.86 -0.23
CA LEU A 37 -11.32 -9.17 0.33
C LEU A 37 -12.36 -9.45 -0.78
N ASN A 38 -12.21 -8.80 -1.93
CA ASN A 38 -13.16 -8.84 -3.02
C ASN A 38 -12.78 -9.92 -4.05
N ALA A 39 -13.47 -11.08 -3.97
CA ALA A 39 -13.27 -12.21 -4.88
C ALA A 39 -13.42 -11.80 -6.37
N LYS A 40 -14.46 -11.03 -6.72
CA LYS A 40 -14.70 -10.60 -8.11
C LYS A 40 -13.57 -9.72 -8.64
N ALA A 41 -12.99 -8.88 -7.78
CA ALA A 41 -11.86 -8.05 -8.16
C ALA A 41 -10.56 -8.86 -8.34
N LEU A 42 -10.39 -9.94 -7.56
CA LEU A 42 -9.32 -10.92 -7.77
C LEU A 42 -9.51 -11.71 -9.07
N ASP A 43 -10.73 -12.15 -9.38
CA ASP A 43 -11.05 -12.83 -10.64
C ASP A 43 -10.70 -11.95 -11.85
N GLU A 44 -11.02 -10.66 -11.78
CA GLU A 44 -10.64 -9.71 -12.83
C GLU A 44 -9.10 -9.60 -12.97
N THR A 45 -8.38 -9.56 -11.86
CA THR A 45 -6.91 -9.54 -11.89
C THR A 45 -6.37 -10.85 -12.45
N ALA A 46 -6.95 -12.00 -12.10
CA ALA A 46 -6.58 -13.30 -12.65
C ALA A 46 -6.81 -13.37 -14.15
N ARG A 47 -7.94 -12.84 -14.63
CA ARG A 47 -8.23 -12.75 -16.06
C ARG A 47 -7.18 -11.92 -16.81
N LEU A 48 -6.77 -10.80 -16.25
CA LEU A 48 -5.72 -9.95 -16.84
C LEU A 48 -4.33 -10.62 -16.79
N ALA A 49 -4.09 -11.47 -15.79
CA ALA A 49 -2.86 -12.21 -15.60
C ALA A 49 -2.85 -13.58 -16.32
N ALA A 50 -3.89 -13.94 -17.10
CA ALA A 50 -4.08 -15.28 -17.65
C ALA A 50 -2.89 -15.82 -18.46
N ALA A 51 -2.12 -14.95 -19.14
CA ALA A 51 -0.93 -15.32 -19.89
C ALA A 51 0.21 -15.89 -18.99
N HIS A 52 0.16 -15.68 -17.67
CA HIS A 52 1.18 -16.14 -16.71
C HIS A 52 0.79 -17.45 -15.99
N GLY A 53 -0.42 -17.98 -16.22
CA GLY A 53 -0.85 -19.29 -15.75
C GLY A 53 -0.58 -19.55 -14.26
N ALA A 54 0.13 -20.64 -13.95
CA ALA A 54 0.42 -21.08 -12.58
C ALA A 54 1.35 -20.14 -11.77
N GLN A 55 1.87 -19.07 -12.37
CA GLN A 55 2.65 -18.08 -11.64
C GLN A 55 1.79 -17.15 -10.77
N PHE A 56 0.47 -17.13 -10.96
CA PHE A 56 -0.46 -16.33 -10.17
C PHE A 56 -1.52 -17.20 -9.49
N ALA A 57 -1.68 -16.99 -8.17
CA ALA A 57 -2.78 -17.59 -7.40
C ALA A 57 -3.47 -16.53 -6.55
N THR A 58 -4.78 -16.69 -6.36
CA THR A 58 -5.63 -15.75 -5.60
C THR A 58 -6.05 -16.33 -4.27
N PHE A 59 -6.05 -15.48 -3.23
CA PHE A 59 -6.47 -15.83 -1.88
C PHE A 59 -7.46 -14.78 -1.38
N VAL A 60 -8.73 -15.17 -1.25
CA VAL A 60 -9.77 -14.28 -0.73
C VAL A 60 -9.64 -14.18 0.77
N THR A 61 -9.15 -13.05 1.28
CA THR A 61 -8.88 -12.86 2.72
C THR A 61 -9.13 -11.43 3.13
N ASN A 62 -9.85 -11.25 4.25
CA ASN A 62 -9.93 -9.98 4.93
C ASN A 62 -8.70 -9.78 5.81
N ILE A 63 -7.81 -8.86 5.44
CA ILE A 63 -6.57 -8.65 6.21
C ILE A 63 -6.81 -8.02 7.59
N SER A 64 -7.99 -7.46 7.88
CA SER A 64 -8.36 -6.99 9.22
C SER A 64 -8.85 -8.12 10.14
N ASP A 65 -9.10 -9.30 9.60
CA ASP A 65 -9.39 -10.51 10.36
C ASP A 65 -8.09 -11.26 10.66
N ARG A 66 -7.68 -11.22 11.92
CA ARG A 66 -6.44 -11.85 12.39
C ARG A 66 -6.41 -13.35 12.09
N ALA A 67 -7.51 -14.06 12.35
CA ALA A 67 -7.58 -15.51 12.15
C ALA A 67 -7.45 -15.89 10.67
N GLY A 68 -8.10 -15.13 9.78
CA GLY A 68 -7.97 -15.31 8.34
C GLY A 68 -6.53 -15.08 7.85
N VAL A 69 -5.82 -14.08 8.39
CA VAL A 69 -4.42 -13.82 8.03
C VAL A 69 -3.48 -14.87 8.63
N GLU A 70 -3.76 -15.40 9.81
CA GLU A 70 -2.97 -16.47 10.45
C GLU A 70 -2.93 -17.75 9.60
N ALA A 71 -4.02 -18.09 8.93
CA ALA A 71 -4.10 -19.25 8.06
C ALA A 71 -3.42 -19.07 6.68
N LEU A 72 -3.19 -17.82 6.28
CA LEU A 72 -2.72 -17.49 4.93
C LEU A 72 -1.31 -18.01 4.59
N PRO A 73 -0.30 -17.98 5.49
CA PRO A 73 1.02 -18.55 5.19
C PRO A 73 0.97 -20.02 4.79
N ALA A 74 0.20 -20.85 5.50
CA ALA A 74 0.05 -22.26 5.18
C ALA A 74 -0.54 -22.48 3.77
N GLN A 75 -1.55 -21.70 3.39
CA GLN A 75 -2.16 -21.76 2.07
C GLN A 75 -1.18 -21.35 0.96
N VAL A 76 -0.43 -20.26 1.16
CA VAL A 76 0.57 -19.77 0.20
C VAL A 76 1.72 -20.76 0.04
N LEU A 77 2.21 -21.32 1.14
CA LEU A 77 3.28 -22.33 1.11
C LEU A 77 2.84 -23.64 0.48
N ALA A 78 1.60 -24.09 0.71
CA ALA A 78 1.04 -25.26 0.04
C ALA A 78 0.99 -25.10 -1.48
N HIS A 79 0.72 -23.88 -1.97
CA HIS A 79 0.63 -23.61 -3.40
C HIS A 79 1.99 -23.37 -4.07
N PHE A 80 2.85 -22.55 -3.45
CA PHE A 80 4.11 -22.10 -4.06
C PHE A 80 5.37 -22.76 -3.50
N GLY A 81 5.28 -23.48 -2.38
CA GLY A 81 6.39 -24.11 -1.69
C GLY A 81 7.27 -23.16 -0.88
N SER A 82 7.21 -21.87 -1.13
CA SER A 82 8.02 -20.86 -0.43
C SER A 82 7.39 -19.47 -0.52
N ILE A 83 7.94 -18.52 0.26
CA ILE A 83 7.62 -17.10 0.16
C ILE A 83 8.91 -16.29 0.33
N ASP A 84 9.20 -15.37 -0.59
CA ASP A 84 10.42 -14.54 -0.58
C ASP A 84 10.15 -13.08 -0.23
N GLY A 85 8.89 -12.64 -0.29
CA GLY A 85 8.55 -11.28 0.10
C GLY A 85 7.06 -11.01 0.18
N ILE A 86 6.73 -9.93 0.89
CA ILE A 86 5.36 -9.45 1.04
C ILE A 86 5.27 -7.96 0.64
N ILE A 87 4.20 -7.59 -0.05
CA ILE A 87 3.89 -6.22 -0.41
C ILE A 87 2.52 -5.87 0.19
N ASN A 88 2.53 -5.16 1.30
CA ASN A 88 1.34 -4.69 2.00
C ASN A 88 0.80 -3.45 1.29
N CYS A 89 -0.11 -3.65 0.32
CA CYS A 89 -0.70 -2.60 -0.50
C CYS A 89 -2.18 -2.36 -0.20
N ALA A 90 -2.87 -3.28 0.46
CA ALA A 90 -4.26 -3.08 0.86
C ALA A 90 -4.40 -1.86 1.77
N GLY A 91 -5.44 -1.09 1.56
CA GLY A 91 -5.73 0.09 2.37
C GLY A 91 -7.00 0.79 1.93
N ILE A 92 -7.59 1.50 2.86
CA ILE A 92 -8.80 2.29 2.67
C ILE A 92 -8.57 3.70 3.22
N ILE A 93 -9.39 4.64 2.76
CA ILE A 93 -9.45 6.01 3.31
C ILE A 93 -10.73 6.20 4.10
N GLN A 94 -10.78 7.23 4.93
CA GLN A 94 -11.99 7.68 5.61
C GLN A 94 -12.81 8.61 4.70
N PRO A 95 -14.10 8.87 5.01
CA PRO A 95 -14.84 10.00 4.43
C PRO A 95 -14.12 11.33 4.67
N PHE A 96 -14.26 12.29 3.73
CA PHE A 96 -13.64 13.63 3.86
C PHE A 96 -14.42 14.50 4.84
N VAL A 97 -14.27 14.21 6.13
CA VAL A 97 -14.92 14.94 7.23
C VAL A 97 -13.90 15.27 8.33
N LYS A 98 -14.20 16.30 9.13
CA LYS A 98 -13.37 16.67 10.27
C LYS A 98 -13.40 15.56 11.33
N VAL A 99 -12.37 15.47 12.16
CA VAL A 99 -12.27 14.45 13.22
C VAL A 99 -13.47 14.47 14.17
N ASN A 100 -13.98 15.66 14.49
CA ASN A 100 -15.14 15.81 15.38
C ASN A 100 -16.41 15.17 14.81
N ASP A 101 -16.52 15.10 13.49
CA ASP A 101 -17.72 14.64 12.79
C ASP A 101 -17.55 13.19 12.26
N LEU A 102 -16.38 12.59 12.48
CA LEU A 102 -16.07 11.24 12.02
C LEU A 102 -16.54 10.21 13.07
N ASP A 103 -17.36 9.26 12.64
CA ASP A 103 -17.84 8.18 13.49
C ASP A 103 -16.73 7.18 13.89
N TYR A 104 -16.85 6.59 15.08
CA TYR A 104 -15.87 5.64 15.61
C TYR A 104 -15.73 4.39 14.74
N ALA A 105 -16.81 3.90 14.14
CA ALA A 105 -16.76 2.71 13.27
C ALA A 105 -15.88 2.96 12.04
N SER A 106 -15.93 4.16 11.47
CA SER A 106 -15.01 4.57 10.38
C SER A 106 -13.56 4.67 10.86
N ILE A 107 -13.33 5.21 12.08
CA ILE A 107 -11.99 5.27 12.69
C ILE A 107 -11.41 3.86 12.85
N GLU A 108 -12.14 2.98 13.50
CA GLU A 108 -11.75 1.60 13.76
C GLU A 108 -11.48 0.83 12.46
N ARG A 109 -12.37 0.96 11.48
CA ARG A 109 -12.23 0.31 10.18
C ARG A 109 -10.94 0.73 9.47
N VAL A 110 -10.62 2.03 9.46
CA VAL A 110 -9.38 2.53 8.84
C VAL A 110 -8.15 2.00 9.56
N LEU A 111 -8.12 2.02 10.88
CA LEU A 111 -6.99 1.50 11.67
C LEU A 111 -6.86 -0.01 11.53
N ASN A 112 -7.97 -0.75 11.58
CA ASN A 112 -7.99 -2.20 11.45
C ASN A 112 -7.46 -2.66 10.09
N VAL A 113 -7.86 -2.02 8.99
CA VAL A 113 -7.35 -2.39 7.66
C VAL A 113 -5.93 -1.91 7.45
N ASN A 114 -5.67 -0.60 7.65
CA ASN A 114 -4.40 0.00 7.21
C ASN A 114 -3.22 -0.36 8.11
N PHE A 115 -3.43 -0.39 9.43
CA PHE A 115 -2.37 -0.64 10.41
C PHE A 115 -2.37 -2.09 10.90
N PHE A 116 -3.45 -2.54 11.54
CA PHE A 116 -3.47 -3.90 12.10
C PHE A 116 -3.39 -4.97 11.01
N GLY A 117 -4.08 -4.80 9.87
CA GLY A 117 -3.97 -5.72 8.75
C GLY A 117 -2.54 -5.84 8.21
N THR A 118 -1.85 -4.70 8.05
CA THR A 118 -0.43 -4.68 7.68
C THR A 118 0.43 -5.39 8.72
N LEU A 119 0.19 -5.13 10.01
CA LEU A 119 0.92 -5.76 11.12
C LEU A 119 0.68 -7.27 11.18
N PHE A 120 -0.56 -7.74 10.99
CA PHE A 120 -0.88 -9.17 11.00
C PHE A 120 -0.13 -9.88 9.87
N VAL A 121 -0.18 -9.36 8.64
CA VAL A 121 0.54 -9.94 7.50
C VAL A 121 2.04 -10.00 7.80
N ILE A 122 2.64 -8.93 8.31
CA ILE A 122 4.06 -8.93 8.70
C ILE A 122 4.33 -10.03 9.73
N LYS A 123 3.58 -10.07 10.83
CA LYS A 123 3.84 -11.00 11.93
C LYS A 123 3.72 -12.47 11.52
N PHE A 124 2.74 -12.82 10.71
CA PHE A 124 2.54 -14.21 10.30
C PHE A 124 3.49 -14.66 9.19
N PHE A 125 3.95 -13.75 8.33
CA PHE A 125 4.90 -14.10 7.27
C PHE A 125 6.38 -13.96 7.66
N LEU A 126 6.71 -13.08 8.60
CA LEU A 126 8.10 -12.82 9.01
C LEU A 126 8.90 -14.06 9.40
N PRO A 127 8.36 -15.05 10.16
CA PRO A 127 9.08 -16.27 10.47
C PRO A 127 9.54 -17.05 9.22
N HIS A 128 8.74 -17.05 8.16
CA HIS A 128 9.07 -17.70 6.90
C HIS A 128 10.09 -16.90 6.08
N LEU A 129 10.00 -15.57 6.12
CA LEU A 129 10.95 -14.68 5.43
C LEU A 129 12.36 -14.75 6.05
N LEU A 130 12.45 -14.88 7.36
CA LEU A 130 13.73 -15.01 8.07
C LEU A 130 14.50 -16.30 7.68
N GLN A 131 13.82 -17.33 7.19
CA GLN A 131 14.42 -18.57 6.72
C GLN A 131 14.95 -18.50 5.28
N ARG A 132 14.68 -17.39 4.57
CA ARG A 132 15.13 -17.22 3.18
C ARG A 132 16.56 -16.67 3.13
N SER A 133 17.33 -17.04 2.10
CA SER A 133 18.64 -16.44 1.84
C SER A 133 18.55 -14.95 1.52
N GLN A 134 17.41 -14.49 1.01
CA GLN A 134 17.09 -13.09 0.74
C GLN A 134 15.56 -12.93 0.75
N ALA A 135 15.06 -11.97 1.52
CA ALA A 135 13.65 -11.67 1.58
C ALA A 135 13.37 -10.16 1.65
N HIS A 136 12.12 -9.76 1.35
CA HIS A 136 11.78 -8.35 1.31
C HIS A 136 10.36 -8.08 1.83
N ILE A 137 10.22 -7.05 2.63
CA ILE A 137 8.93 -6.50 3.09
C ILE A 137 8.76 -5.11 2.49
N VAL A 138 7.69 -4.90 1.74
CA VAL A 138 7.30 -3.59 1.20
C VAL A 138 6.00 -3.16 1.83
N ASN A 139 5.99 -2.02 2.51
CA ASN A 139 4.78 -1.47 3.12
C ASN A 139 4.37 -0.17 2.42
N ILE A 140 3.14 -0.13 1.91
CA ILE A 140 2.61 1.05 1.24
C ILE A 140 2.00 2.00 2.30
N SER A 141 2.77 3.03 2.63
CA SER A 141 2.31 4.18 3.39
C SER A 141 1.57 5.17 2.47
N SER A 142 1.81 6.45 2.59
CA SER A 142 1.26 7.54 1.78
C SER A 142 2.03 8.82 2.03
N MET A 143 1.97 9.77 1.11
CA MET A 143 2.33 11.16 1.41
C MET A 143 1.53 11.70 2.61
N GLY A 144 0.27 11.26 2.78
CA GLY A 144 -0.55 11.56 3.96
C GLY A 144 -0.02 10.99 5.28
N GLY A 145 0.97 10.09 5.26
CA GLY A 145 1.63 9.58 6.46
C GLY A 145 2.70 10.51 7.05
N PHE A 146 3.04 11.60 6.37
CA PHE A 146 3.94 12.64 6.89
C PHE A 146 3.43 14.07 6.62
N VAL A 147 2.49 14.27 5.69
CA VAL A 147 1.84 15.56 5.46
C VAL A 147 0.41 15.49 5.97
N PRO A 148 -0.01 16.37 6.90
CA PRO A 148 -1.38 16.37 7.41
C PRO A 148 -2.35 16.84 6.35
N VAL A 149 -3.33 15.98 6.01
CA VAL A 149 -4.39 16.29 5.04
C VAL A 149 -5.70 16.51 5.81
N PRO A 150 -6.27 17.72 5.82
CA PRO A 150 -7.55 17.98 6.46
C PRO A 150 -8.65 17.06 5.91
N GLY A 151 -9.50 16.54 6.79
CA GLY A 151 -10.54 15.58 6.44
C GLY A 151 -10.05 14.15 6.23
N GLN A 152 -8.72 13.92 6.33
CA GLN A 152 -8.10 12.59 6.23
C GLN A 152 -7.18 12.31 7.42
N THR A 153 -7.48 12.86 8.59
CA THR A 153 -6.58 12.82 9.76
C THR A 153 -6.33 11.41 10.26
N ILE A 154 -7.36 10.57 10.37
CA ILE A 154 -7.21 9.17 10.84
C ILE A 154 -6.53 8.30 9.77
N TYR A 155 -6.86 8.51 8.50
CA TYR A 155 -6.10 7.88 7.41
C TYR A 155 -4.62 8.26 7.49
N GLY A 156 -4.30 9.55 7.62
CA GLY A 156 -2.94 10.03 7.78
C GLY A 156 -2.23 9.41 8.97
N ALA A 157 -2.89 9.37 10.14
CA ALA A 157 -2.39 8.72 11.35
C ALA A 157 -2.09 7.22 11.12
N SER A 158 -3.01 6.49 10.45
CA SER A 158 -2.79 5.08 10.11
C SER A 158 -1.57 4.87 9.20
N LYS A 159 -1.37 5.75 8.22
CA LYS A 159 -0.22 5.69 7.29
C LYS A 159 1.10 6.17 7.93
N ALA A 160 1.04 7.09 8.90
CA ALA A 160 2.16 7.45 9.75
C ALA A 160 2.58 6.28 10.66
N ALA A 161 1.61 5.57 11.22
CA ALA A 161 1.87 4.35 12.00
C ALA A 161 2.54 3.26 11.14
N VAL A 162 2.06 3.01 9.92
CA VAL A 162 2.70 2.09 8.97
C VAL A 162 4.12 2.53 8.63
N LYS A 163 4.36 3.83 8.43
CA LYS A 163 5.70 4.37 8.19
C LYS A 163 6.64 4.01 9.36
N LEU A 164 6.29 4.40 10.58
CA LEU A 164 7.17 4.19 11.74
C LEU A 164 7.33 2.72 12.10
N LEU A 165 6.26 1.91 11.99
CA LEU A 165 6.35 0.45 12.11
C LEU A 165 7.39 -0.13 11.14
N SER A 166 7.38 0.31 9.89
CA SER A 166 8.28 -0.20 8.85
C SER A 166 9.72 0.23 9.09
N GLU A 167 9.94 1.46 9.53
CA GLU A 167 11.27 1.99 9.86
C GLU A 167 11.85 1.27 11.08
N GLY A 168 11.04 1.05 12.13
CA GLY A 168 11.42 0.27 13.30
C GLY A 168 11.75 -1.18 12.93
N LEU A 169 10.89 -1.82 12.16
CA LEU A 169 11.12 -3.19 11.68
C LEU A 169 12.40 -3.30 10.83
N GLY A 170 12.69 -2.31 9.98
CA GLY A 170 13.94 -2.26 9.22
C GLY A 170 15.18 -2.20 10.13
N SER A 171 15.08 -1.50 11.27
CA SER A 171 16.15 -1.44 12.27
C SER A 171 16.30 -2.76 13.02
N GLU A 172 15.19 -3.42 13.38
CA GLU A 172 15.22 -4.74 14.04
C GLU A 172 15.81 -5.85 13.15
N LEU A 173 15.65 -5.72 11.83
CA LEU A 173 16.06 -6.73 10.85
C LEU A 173 17.42 -6.43 10.17
N VAL A 174 18.18 -5.44 10.65
CA VAL A 174 19.43 -4.98 10.02
C VAL A 174 20.45 -6.11 9.82
N ASP A 175 20.58 -7.00 10.78
CA ASP A 175 21.52 -8.13 10.77
C ASP A 175 20.94 -9.41 10.15
N THR A 176 19.78 -9.31 9.47
CA THR A 176 19.12 -10.44 8.81
C THR A 176 19.18 -10.32 7.28
N ASN A 177 18.68 -11.35 6.60
CA ASN A 177 18.52 -11.36 5.14
C ASN A 177 17.23 -10.66 4.65
N VAL A 178 16.42 -10.11 5.56
CA VAL A 178 15.15 -9.43 5.25
C VAL A 178 15.38 -7.94 5.11
N ARG A 179 15.00 -7.36 3.97
CA ARG A 179 15.02 -5.90 3.76
C ARG A 179 13.61 -5.33 3.87
N VAL A 180 13.52 -4.07 4.31
CA VAL A 180 12.25 -3.37 4.45
C VAL A 180 12.26 -2.10 3.61
N THR A 181 11.20 -1.91 2.82
CA THR A 181 10.97 -0.70 2.02
C THR A 181 9.65 -0.06 2.45
N VAL A 182 9.69 1.23 2.74
CA VAL A 182 8.49 2.05 2.93
C VAL A 182 8.20 2.85 1.67
N VAL A 183 6.97 2.78 1.18
CA VAL A 183 6.56 3.48 -0.03
C VAL A 183 5.63 4.64 0.32
N PHE A 184 5.84 5.79 -0.27
CA PHE A 184 5.05 7.00 -0.10
C PHE A 184 4.43 7.43 -1.43
N PRO A 185 3.25 6.91 -1.81
CA PRO A 185 2.53 7.41 -2.96
C PRO A 185 2.05 8.85 -2.75
N GLY A 186 2.25 9.68 -3.77
CA GLY A 186 1.54 10.94 -3.95
C GLY A 186 0.19 10.70 -4.65
N ALA A 187 -0.21 11.60 -5.55
CA ALA A 187 -1.45 11.48 -6.30
C ALA A 187 -1.34 10.38 -7.38
N VAL A 188 -1.97 9.23 -7.13
CA VAL A 188 -2.09 8.11 -8.09
C VAL A 188 -3.56 7.95 -8.48
N ALA A 189 -3.83 7.77 -9.78
CA ALA A 189 -5.17 7.61 -10.35
C ALA A 189 -5.75 6.22 -10.02
N THR A 190 -6.24 6.06 -8.80
CA THR A 190 -6.85 4.81 -8.31
C THR A 190 -8.32 5.02 -7.97
N ASN A 191 -9.09 3.93 -7.91
CA ASN A 191 -10.50 3.95 -7.51
C ASN A 191 -10.71 4.11 -5.99
N ILE A 192 -9.68 4.51 -5.22
CA ILE A 192 -9.77 4.62 -3.76
C ILE A 192 -10.80 5.69 -3.33
N LEU A 193 -10.91 6.79 -4.09
CA LEU A 193 -11.92 7.84 -3.87
C LEU A 193 -13.31 7.40 -4.33
N ALA A 194 -13.41 6.70 -5.45
CA ALA A 194 -14.69 6.21 -5.96
C ALA A 194 -15.38 5.24 -5.00
N LYS A 195 -14.61 4.49 -4.21
CA LYS A 195 -15.13 3.58 -3.15
C LYS A 195 -15.82 4.33 -2.00
N LEU A 196 -15.63 5.65 -1.89
CA LEU A 196 -16.33 6.51 -0.92
C LEU A 196 -17.55 7.24 -1.51
N GLY A 197 -17.95 6.94 -2.75
CA GLY A 197 -19.03 7.66 -3.42
C GLY A 197 -18.65 9.08 -3.89
N VAL A 198 -17.37 9.45 -3.78
CA VAL A 198 -16.87 10.74 -4.31
C VAL A 198 -16.67 10.57 -5.81
N SER A 199 -17.47 11.29 -6.61
CA SER A 199 -17.38 11.20 -8.06
C SER A 199 -16.07 11.83 -8.57
N ALA A 200 -15.58 11.33 -9.72
CA ALA A 200 -14.42 11.94 -10.38
C ALA A 200 -14.67 13.41 -10.77
N GLN A 201 -15.94 13.83 -10.84
CA GLN A 201 -16.34 15.21 -11.10
C GLN A 201 -16.14 16.11 -9.90
N ASP A 202 -16.35 15.61 -8.66
CA ASP A 202 -16.11 16.36 -7.42
C ASP A 202 -14.62 16.60 -7.18
N THR A 203 -13.77 15.71 -7.70
CA THR A 203 -12.31 15.89 -7.69
C THR A 203 -11.80 16.74 -8.85
N SER A 204 -12.61 16.98 -9.89
CA SER A 204 -12.26 17.84 -11.05
C SER A 204 -12.18 19.33 -10.72
N ALA A 205 -12.78 19.78 -9.62
CA ALA A 205 -12.58 21.12 -9.08
C ALA A 205 -11.10 21.39 -8.71
N HIS A 206 -10.29 20.33 -8.60
CA HIS A 206 -8.83 20.39 -8.43
C HIS A 206 -8.11 20.23 -9.78
N LYS A 207 -8.49 20.99 -10.80
CA LYS A 207 -7.66 21.20 -12.01
C LYS A 207 -6.36 21.98 -11.69
N GLY A 208 -5.63 21.56 -10.68
CA GLY A 208 -4.22 21.83 -10.58
C GLY A 208 -3.50 21.02 -11.67
N LYS A 209 -2.54 21.63 -12.37
CA LYS A 209 -1.79 21.11 -13.53
C LYS A 209 -1.04 19.78 -13.34
N THR A 210 -1.18 19.10 -12.23
CA THR A 210 -0.54 17.79 -11.93
C THR A 210 -1.53 16.66 -12.21
N LYS A 211 -1.37 16.04 -13.37
CA LYS A 211 -2.09 14.82 -13.75
C LYS A 211 -1.69 13.70 -12.76
N ALA A 212 -2.68 13.07 -12.11
CA ALA A 212 -2.43 11.93 -11.23
C ALA A 212 -1.65 10.83 -11.97
N MET A 213 -0.68 10.20 -11.30
CA MET A 213 0.15 9.16 -11.90
C MET A 213 -0.67 7.91 -12.21
N PRO A 214 -0.47 7.24 -13.36
CA PRO A 214 -1.07 5.94 -13.62
C PRO A 214 -0.62 4.89 -12.58
N PRO A 215 -1.52 3.99 -12.11
CA PRO A 215 -1.17 2.93 -11.16
C PRO A 215 -0.06 1.99 -11.68
N SER A 216 -0.02 1.71 -12.97
CA SER A 216 1.04 0.92 -13.61
C SER A 216 2.42 1.54 -13.44
N LYS A 217 2.52 2.86 -13.59
CA LYS A 217 3.79 3.57 -13.36
C LYS A 217 4.18 3.60 -11.88
N ALA A 218 3.19 3.67 -10.98
CA ALA A 218 3.42 3.55 -9.55
C ALA A 218 4.00 2.16 -9.20
N ALA A 219 3.41 1.10 -9.74
CA ALA A 219 3.89 -0.28 -9.57
C ALA A 219 5.35 -0.45 -10.05
N GLU A 220 5.69 0.07 -11.23
CA GLU A 220 7.06 0.04 -11.76
C GLU A 220 8.06 0.71 -10.78
N ILE A 221 7.72 1.89 -10.27
CA ILE A 221 8.59 2.63 -9.33
C ILE A 221 8.76 1.85 -8.02
N ILE A 222 7.69 1.26 -7.49
CA ILE A 222 7.70 0.48 -6.26
C ILE A 222 8.59 -0.76 -6.41
N VAL A 223 8.39 -1.56 -7.45
CA VAL A 223 9.18 -2.77 -7.69
C VAL A 223 10.64 -2.42 -7.95
N ARG A 224 10.94 -1.36 -8.71
CA ARG A 224 12.30 -0.87 -8.88
C ARG A 224 12.97 -0.45 -7.58
N GLY A 225 12.23 0.19 -6.68
CA GLY A 225 12.70 0.56 -5.34
C GLY A 225 13.02 -0.67 -4.50
N MET A 226 12.13 -1.65 -4.49
CA MET A 226 12.33 -2.95 -3.84
C MET A 226 13.57 -3.67 -4.37
N GLU A 227 13.76 -3.72 -5.70
CA GLU A 227 14.92 -4.37 -6.32
C GLU A 227 16.28 -3.70 -6.00
N ARG A 228 16.26 -2.44 -5.57
CA ARG A 228 17.42 -1.66 -5.14
C ARG A 228 17.62 -1.62 -3.63
N ASP A 229 16.80 -2.36 -2.90
CA ASP A 229 16.75 -2.38 -1.44
C ASP A 229 16.61 -0.96 -0.84
N ALA A 230 15.87 -0.09 -1.54
CA ALA A 230 15.65 1.29 -1.12
C ALA A 230 14.80 1.33 0.16
N PHE A 231 15.30 2.00 1.21
CA PHE A 231 14.56 2.12 2.47
C PHE A 231 13.27 2.94 2.30
N HIS A 232 13.35 4.07 1.59
CA HIS A 232 12.21 4.92 1.23
C HIS A 232 12.01 5.00 -0.28
N VAL A 233 10.78 4.82 -0.75
CA VAL A 233 10.39 4.99 -2.16
C VAL A 233 9.28 6.03 -2.27
N PHE A 234 9.56 7.15 -2.90
CA PHE A 234 8.57 8.17 -3.21
C PHE A 234 7.98 7.94 -4.60
N VAL A 235 6.66 7.79 -4.68
CA VAL A 235 5.94 7.58 -5.93
C VAL A 235 5.28 8.89 -6.33
N GLY A 236 5.94 9.63 -7.21
CA GLY A 236 5.56 10.95 -7.68
C GLY A 236 6.49 12.06 -7.18
N ARG A 237 6.64 13.10 -8.01
CA ARG A 237 7.43 14.30 -7.64
C ARG A 237 6.80 15.08 -6.50
N ASP A 238 5.47 15.07 -6.44
CA ASP A 238 4.68 15.70 -5.38
C ASP A 238 5.05 15.13 -3.99
N ALA A 239 5.07 13.81 -3.85
CA ALA A 239 5.46 13.16 -2.59
C ALA A 239 6.90 13.52 -2.18
N MET A 240 7.84 13.50 -3.13
CA MET A 240 9.24 13.82 -2.86
C MET A 240 9.45 15.29 -2.46
N ILE A 241 8.77 16.22 -3.16
CA ILE A 241 8.86 17.66 -2.86
C ILE A 241 8.23 17.94 -1.49
N MET A 242 7.07 17.36 -1.21
CA MET A 242 6.36 17.54 0.06
C MET A 242 7.12 16.95 1.25
N ASP A 243 7.81 15.81 1.09
CA ASP A 243 8.69 15.27 2.14
C ASP A 243 9.79 16.27 2.53
N LYS A 244 10.50 16.82 1.53
CA LYS A 244 11.54 17.82 1.77
C LYS A 244 10.98 19.08 2.42
N LEU A 245 9.86 19.60 1.91
CA LEU A 245 9.24 20.80 2.45
C LEU A 245 8.76 20.59 3.88
N TYR A 246 8.15 19.45 4.18
CA TYR A 246 7.67 19.13 5.53
C TYR A 246 8.82 18.99 6.53
N ARG A 247 9.93 18.38 6.13
CA ARG A 247 11.14 18.27 6.98
C ARG A 247 11.76 19.61 7.27
N LEU A 248 11.77 20.56 6.33
CA LEU A 248 12.33 21.88 6.48
C LEU A 248 11.44 22.82 7.30
N ASN A 249 10.13 22.81 7.04
CA ASN A 249 9.17 23.66 7.73
C ASN A 249 7.78 23.00 7.82
N PRO A 250 7.53 22.16 8.84
CA PRO A 250 6.28 21.43 8.97
C PRO A 250 5.05 22.33 9.09
N ALA A 251 5.16 23.45 9.80
CA ALA A 251 4.04 24.38 9.97
C ALA A 251 3.66 25.09 8.66
N PHE A 252 4.63 25.44 7.83
CA PHE A 252 4.37 26.02 6.51
C PHE A 252 3.73 24.98 5.57
N ALA A 253 4.30 23.77 5.51
CA ALA A 253 3.77 22.68 4.69
C ALA A 253 2.33 22.32 5.07
N ALA A 254 2.04 22.21 6.37
CA ALA A 254 0.69 21.95 6.88
C ALA A 254 -0.31 23.05 6.46
N ARG A 255 0.05 24.33 6.61
CA ARG A 255 -0.81 25.45 6.19
C ARG A 255 -1.03 25.47 4.66
N ALA A 256 0.02 25.20 3.87
CA ALA A 256 -0.09 25.15 2.41
C ALA A 256 -1.05 24.05 1.95
N ILE A 257 -0.99 22.87 2.54
CA ILE A 257 -1.93 21.78 2.25
C ILE A 257 -3.33 22.11 2.74
N ALA A 258 -3.50 22.63 3.94
CA ALA A 258 -4.80 23.02 4.47
C ALA A 258 -5.51 24.01 3.55
N LYS A 259 -4.80 25.04 3.07
CA LYS A 259 -5.32 26.01 2.11
C LYS A 259 -5.72 25.36 0.78
N LYS A 260 -4.89 24.42 0.26
CA LYS A 260 -5.17 23.73 -1.00
C LYS A 260 -6.36 22.77 -0.90
N MET A 261 -6.60 22.20 0.26
CA MET A 261 -7.63 21.17 0.48
C MET A 261 -8.92 21.73 1.14
N SER A 262 -8.97 23.02 1.44
CA SER A 262 -10.12 23.65 2.13
C SER A 262 -11.45 23.43 1.41
N ALA A 263 -11.46 23.44 0.06
CA ALA A 263 -12.65 23.22 -0.74
C ALA A 263 -13.26 21.79 -0.59
N LEU A 264 -12.50 20.82 -0.13
CA LEU A 264 -13.00 19.45 0.11
C LEU A 264 -13.73 19.31 1.46
N LEU A 265 -13.55 20.25 2.37
CA LEU A 265 -14.19 20.26 3.70
C LEU A 265 -15.42 21.16 3.79
N ASN A 266 -15.61 22.02 2.80
CA ASN A 266 -16.73 22.96 2.70
C ASN A 266 -17.31 22.82 1.29
N PRO A 267 -18.09 21.73 1.03
CA PRO A 267 -18.76 21.50 -0.23
C PRO A 267 -19.84 22.55 -0.53
#